data_61f9ee9a2af054efcc690a12f75057eb
#
_entry.id   61f9ee9a2af054efcc690a12f75057eb
#
_cell.length_a   1.000
_cell.length_b   1.000
_cell.length_c   1.000
_cell.angle_alpha   90.00
_cell.angle_beta   90.00
_cell.angle_gamma   90.00
#
_symmetry.space_group_name_H-M   'P 1'
#
loop_
_entity.id
_entity.type
_entity.pdbx_description
1 polymer ?
#
loop_
_entity_poly.entity_id
_entity_poly.type
_entity_poly.pdbx_seq_one_letter_code
_entity_poly.pdbx_strand_id
1 'polypeptide(L)'
;CKTGREAALTIASCIQKTLNVRYSTERRIPHQGVKESLQSGKVSCTGQSILLVCALRSVGIPARMAGVLTWNHVRGNHNWVEAWCDGEWKMLEYNEKDFNTPWVMSAISMLDPRKPENAIYATSWKKEGAGEFFPLIWEARYDEKRRALTFPPESRTVPAVRITDRYMKLASDWVAAQPEYLPGSRLMLDIRDGKEGSGRRLPLRVV
;
A
#
# COMPACT_ATOMS: atom_id res chain seq x y z
N CYS A 1 4.52 -6.76 25.24
CA CYS A 1 3.46 -5.84 24.78
C CYS A 1 2.26 -5.94 25.70
N LYS A 2 1.67 -4.82 26.06
CA LYS A 2 0.49 -4.76 26.97
C LYS A 2 -0.82 -4.66 26.19
N THR A 3 -0.77 -4.23 24.95
CA THR A 3 -1.95 -4.04 24.09
C THR A 3 -1.74 -4.65 22.70
N GLY A 4 -2.85 -4.91 21.99
CA GLY A 4 -2.81 -5.35 20.60
C GLY A 4 -2.12 -4.33 19.68
N ARG A 5 -2.31 -3.04 19.98
CA ARG A 5 -1.64 -1.93 19.29
C ARG A 5 -0.10 -2.02 19.41
N GLU A 6 0.41 -2.13 20.62
CA GLU A 6 1.85 -2.26 20.86
C GLU A 6 2.41 -3.52 20.19
N ALA A 7 1.69 -4.64 20.27
CA ALA A 7 2.09 -5.89 19.64
C ALA A 7 2.16 -5.75 18.11
N ALA A 8 1.14 -5.13 17.50
CA ALA A 8 1.12 -4.91 16.05
C ALA A 8 2.30 -4.06 15.56
N LEU A 9 2.56 -2.93 16.22
CA LEU A 9 3.68 -2.04 15.88
C LEU A 9 5.04 -2.69 16.13
N THR A 10 5.18 -3.44 17.23
CA THR A 10 6.42 -4.19 17.52
C THR A 10 6.70 -5.22 16.44
N ILE A 11 5.70 -6.02 16.05
CA ILE A 11 5.85 -7.02 14.99
C ILE A 11 6.21 -6.35 13.67
N ALA A 12 5.48 -5.32 13.25
CA ALA A 12 5.74 -4.63 12.01
C ALA A 12 7.16 -4.05 11.95
N SER A 13 7.60 -3.39 13.01
CA SER A 13 8.91 -2.73 13.05
C SER A 13 10.11 -3.68 13.09
N CYS A 14 9.94 -4.92 13.57
CA CYS A 14 11.03 -5.88 13.67
C CYS A 14 11.00 -7.00 12.63
N ILE A 15 9.88 -7.20 11.92
CA ILE A 15 9.63 -8.38 11.08
C ILE A 15 10.69 -8.57 9.99
N GLN A 16 11.13 -7.50 9.33
CA GLN A 16 12.16 -7.59 8.29
C GLN A 16 13.47 -8.13 8.84
N LYS A 17 13.92 -7.60 9.98
CA LYS A 17 15.15 -8.04 10.64
C LYS A 17 15.02 -9.46 11.15
N THR A 18 13.88 -9.81 11.75
CA THR A 18 13.62 -11.12 12.34
C THR A 18 13.55 -12.22 11.28
N LEU A 19 12.87 -11.99 10.18
CA LEU A 19 12.70 -12.97 9.12
C LEU A 19 13.80 -12.94 8.06
N ASN A 20 14.62 -11.88 8.04
CA ASN A 20 15.62 -11.61 7.00
C ASN A 20 15.02 -11.62 5.58
N VAL A 21 13.81 -11.07 5.42
CA VAL A 21 13.08 -10.98 4.15
C VAL A 21 12.87 -9.53 3.78
N ARG A 22 13.28 -9.14 2.57
CA ARG A 22 13.21 -7.76 2.08
C ARG A 22 12.54 -7.64 0.73
N TYR A 23 12.09 -6.44 0.42
CA TYR A 23 11.59 -6.13 -0.92
C TYR A 23 12.67 -6.35 -1.97
N SER A 24 12.31 -7.00 -3.07
CA SER A 24 13.18 -7.17 -4.23
C SER A 24 12.36 -7.39 -5.50
N THR A 25 12.83 -6.85 -6.61
CA THR A 25 12.30 -7.15 -7.95
C THR A 25 12.77 -8.51 -8.48
N GLU A 26 13.80 -9.10 -7.87
CA GLU A 26 14.35 -10.43 -8.23
C GLU A 26 13.61 -11.60 -7.60
N ARG A 27 12.43 -11.38 -7.07
CA ARG A 27 11.54 -12.44 -6.58
C ARG A 27 10.96 -13.26 -7.72
N ARG A 28 10.59 -14.52 -7.46
CA ARG A 28 10.02 -15.40 -8.48
C ARG A 28 8.63 -14.94 -8.96
N ILE A 29 7.73 -14.65 -8.01
CA ILE A 29 6.37 -14.18 -8.27
C ILE A 29 5.95 -13.12 -7.24
N PRO A 30 4.96 -12.26 -7.53
CA PRO A 30 4.52 -11.21 -6.61
C PRO A 30 3.94 -11.73 -5.29
N HIS A 31 3.19 -12.82 -5.34
CA HIS A 31 2.37 -13.36 -4.25
C HIS A 31 2.96 -14.65 -3.65
N GLN A 32 4.29 -14.66 -3.45
CA GLN A 32 4.96 -15.80 -2.81
C GLN A 32 4.33 -16.12 -1.46
N GLY A 33 4.14 -17.43 -1.19
CA GLY A 33 3.72 -17.91 0.12
C GLY A 33 4.80 -17.75 1.18
N VAL A 34 4.43 -17.90 2.46
CA VAL A 34 5.33 -17.68 3.60
C VAL A 34 6.61 -18.52 3.49
N LYS A 35 6.49 -19.83 3.23
CA LYS A 35 7.65 -20.72 3.14
C LYS A 35 8.64 -20.27 2.06
N GLU A 36 8.17 -19.97 0.86
CA GLU A 36 9.00 -19.50 -0.24
C GLU A 36 9.65 -18.16 0.06
N SER A 37 8.89 -17.24 0.67
CA SER A 37 9.40 -15.93 1.07
C SER A 37 10.54 -16.03 2.08
N LEU A 38 10.42 -16.91 3.07
CA LEU A 38 11.46 -17.16 4.06
C LEU A 38 12.70 -17.82 3.43
N GLN A 39 12.52 -18.73 2.48
CA GLN A 39 13.63 -19.40 1.81
C GLN A 39 14.38 -18.48 0.85
N SER A 40 13.66 -17.62 0.11
CA SER A 40 14.28 -16.73 -0.87
C SER A 40 14.86 -15.45 -0.27
N GLY A 41 14.33 -15.01 0.87
CA GLY A 41 14.65 -13.68 1.45
C GLY A 41 14.18 -12.49 0.62
N LYS A 42 13.42 -12.72 -0.47
CA LYS A 42 13.04 -11.71 -1.46
C LYS A 42 11.54 -11.76 -1.73
N VAL A 43 10.86 -10.62 -1.60
CA VAL A 43 9.41 -10.51 -1.79
C VAL A 43 9.01 -9.19 -2.46
N SER A 44 7.75 -9.12 -2.91
CA SER A 44 7.08 -7.87 -3.30
C SER A 44 6.41 -7.19 -2.11
N CYS A 45 5.76 -6.05 -2.31
CA CYS A 45 4.84 -5.45 -1.33
C CYS A 45 3.71 -6.43 -0.95
N THR A 46 3.20 -7.20 -1.90
CA THR A 46 2.22 -8.27 -1.64
C THR A 46 2.81 -9.36 -0.72
N GLY A 47 4.02 -9.84 -1.01
CA GLY A 47 4.69 -10.83 -0.17
C GLY A 47 5.00 -10.31 1.24
N GLN A 48 5.40 -9.04 1.36
CA GLN A 48 5.56 -8.37 2.66
C GLN A 48 4.24 -8.32 3.43
N SER A 49 3.14 -7.95 2.76
CA SER A 49 1.81 -7.92 3.36
C SER A 49 1.35 -9.31 3.81
N ILE A 50 1.60 -10.36 3.02
CA ILE A 50 1.29 -11.75 3.39
C ILE A 50 2.03 -12.15 4.67
N LEU A 51 3.34 -11.87 4.74
CA LEU A 51 4.15 -12.19 5.92
C LEU A 51 3.64 -11.45 7.17
N LEU A 52 3.37 -10.16 7.05
CA LEU A 52 2.89 -9.35 8.17
C LEU A 52 1.48 -9.77 8.62
N VAL A 53 0.55 -10.06 7.71
CA VAL A 53 -0.77 -10.60 8.05
C VAL A 53 -0.64 -11.92 8.81
N CYS A 54 0.21 -12.84 8.34
CA CYS A 54 0.43 -14.11 9.01
C CYS A 54 1.03 -13.93 10.41
N ALA A 55 2.02 -13.05 10.56
CA ALA A 55 2.65 -12.77 11.85
C ALA A 55 1.65 -12.16 12.86
N LEU A 56 0.84 -11.20 12.44
CA LEU A 56 -0.18 -10.58 13.29
C LEU A 56 -1.24 -11.60 13.73
N ARG A 57 -1.74 -12.41 12.78
CA ARG A 57 -2.74 -13.44 13.07
C ARG A 57 -2.22 -14.53 14.01
N SER A 58 -0.92 -14.87 13.93
CA SER A 58 -0.33 -15.90 14.81
C SER A 58 -0.32 -15.50 16.29
N VAL A 59 -0.44 -14.21 16.58
CA VAL A 59 -0.56 -13.69 17.96
C VAL A 59 -1.97 -13.19 18.30
N GLY A 60 -2.98 -13.58 17.51
CA GLY A 60 -4.38 -13.28 17.76
C GLY A 60 -4.84 -11.87 17.34
N ILE A 61 -4.05 -11.11 16.59
CA ILE A 61 -4.46 -9.81 16.07
C ILE A 61 -5.14 -10.01 14.71
N PRO A 62 -6.43 -9.66 14.56
CA PRO A 62 -7.09 -9.72 13.26
C PRO A 62 -6.38 -8.80 12.28
N ALA A 63 -6.00 -9.32 11.13
CA ALA A 63 -5.30 -8.59 10.10
C ALA A 63 -5.75 -9.03 8.71
N ARG A 64 -5.71 -8.12 7.75
CA ARG A 64 -6.07 -8.39 6.35
C ARG A 64 -5.22 -7.56 5.40
N MET A 65 -5.12 -7.99 4.15
CA MET A 65 -4.44 -7.23 3.12
C MET A 65 -5.39 -6.17 2.54
N ALA A 66 -4.86 -4.98 2.32
CA ALA A 66 -5.50 -3.92 1.56
C ALA A 66 -4.59 -3.46 0.43
N GLY A 67 -5.15 -2.74 -0.56
CA GLY A 67 -4.34 -2.27 -1.67
C GLY A 67 -5.09 -1.46 -2.70
N VAL A 68 -4.32 -0.86 -3.60
CA VAL A 68 -4.75 -0.08 -4.75
C VAL A 68 -4.10 -0.65 -6.02
N LEU A 69 -4.85 -0.65 -7.13
CA LEU A 69 -4.36 -1.15 -8.42
C LEU A 69 -3.36 -0.23 -9.08
N THR A 70 -3.63 1.07 -9.07
CA THR A 70 -2.75 2.06 -9.67
C THR A 70 -2.76 3.36 -8.87
N TRP A 71 -1.60 4.00 -8.83
CA TRP A 71 -1.46 5.38 -8.37
C TRP A 71 -1.70 6.38 -9.49
N ASN A 72 -2.12 7.60 -9.18
CA ASN A 72 -2.25 8.66 -10.20
C ASN A 72 -0.91 9.33 -10.54
N HIS A 73 -0.02 9.45 -9.57
CA HIS A 73 1.20 10.25 -9.67
C HIS A 73 2.44 9.43 -10.04
N VAL A 74 2.37 8.11 -9.91
CA VAL A 74 3.46 7.19 -10.21
C VAL A 74 2.91 5.88 -10.78
N ARG A 75 3.66 5.27 -11.68
CA ARG A 75 3.30 3.96 -12.23
C ARG A 75 3.45 2.86 -11.17
N GLY A 76 2.43 2.03 -11.03
CA GLY A 76 2.46 0.85 -10.17
C GLY A 76 1.26 0.75 -9.25
N ASN A 77 1.20 -0.36 -8.55
CA ASN A 77 0.23 -0.70 -7.51
C ASN A 77 0.92 -0.73 -6.15
N HIS A 78 0.12 -0.83 -5.10
CA HIS A 78 0.65 -1.11 -3.77
C HIS A 78 -0.31 -1.93 -2.92
N ASN A 79 0.25 -2.79 -2.06
CA ASN A 79 -0.47 -3.55 -1.06
C ASN A 79 0.15 -3.30 0.31
N TRP A 80 -0.71 -3.17 1.31
CA TRP A 80 -0.38 -2.99 2.73
C TRP A 80 -1.26 -3.86 3.61
N VAL A 81 -1.17 -3.72 4.91
CA VAL A 81 -1.93 -4.48 5.89
C VAL A 81 -2.89 -3.56 6.65
N GLU A 82 -4.05 -4.07 6.96
CA GLU A 82 -4.91 -3.53 8.01
C GLU A 82 -4.89 -4.45 9.21
N ALA A 83 -4.56 -3.91 10.38
CA ALA A 83 -4.63 -4.58 11.66
C ALA A 83 -5.81 -4.03 12.49
N TRP A 84 -6.58 -4.91 13.13
CA TRP A 84 -7.65 -4.50 14.02
C TRP A 84 -7.09 -4.17 15.40
N CYS A 85 -7.03 -2.87 15.70
CA CYS A 85 -6.50 -2.37 16.96
C CYS A 85 -7.40 -1.24 17.46
N ASP A 86 -7.63 -1.20 18.77
CA ASP A 86 -8.41 -0.14 19.43
C ASP A 86 -9.84 0.00 18.88
N GLY A 87 -10.46 -1.10 18.43
CA GLY A 87 -11.83 -1.12 17.90
C GLY A 87 -11.98 -0.68 16.44
N GLU A 88 -10.89 -0.51 15.70
CA GLU A 88 -10.91 -0.12 14.29
C GLU A 88 -9.80 -0.76 13.44
N TRP A 89 -9.98 -0.76 12.12
CA TRP A 89 -8.94 -1.14 11.17
C TRP A 89 -7.94 -0.02 11.00
N LYS A 90 -6.66 -0.29 11.32
CA LYS A 90 -5.53 0.63 11.18
C LYS A 90 -4.58 0.16 10.09
N MET A 91 -4.19 1.08 9.23
CA MET A 91 -3.22 0.84 8.18
C MET A 91 -1.82 0.63 8.77
N LEU A 92 -1.15 -0.44 8.36
CA LEU A 92 0.17 -0.82 8.83
C LEU A 92 0.99 -1.40 7.68
N GLU A 93 2.25 -1.04 7.61
CA GLU A 93 3.17 -1.59 6.63
C GLU A 93 4.29 -2.43 7.25
N TYR A 94 4.86 -3.26 6.42
CA TYR A 94 6.02 -4.09 6.75
C TYR A 94 7.23 -3.20 7.05
N ASN A 95 7.87 -3.45 8.19
CA ASN A 95 9.04 -2.72 8.66
C ASN A 95 8.79 -1.25 9.06
N GLU A 96 7.54 -0.88 9.34
CA GLU A 96 7.16 0.43 9.83
C GLU A 96 6.93 0.44 11.35
N LYS A 97 7.11 1.61 11.96
CA LYS A 97 7.00 1.82 13.41
C LYS A 97 5.68 2.42 13.83
N ASP A 98 4.95 3.01 12.89
CA ASP A 98 3.71 3.72 13.12
C ASP A 98 2.63 3.28 12.15
N PHE A 99 1.36 3.50 12.55
CA PHE A 99 0.23 3.38 11.64
C PHE A 99 0.19 4.58 10.67
N ASN A 100 -0.46 4.39 9.53
CA ASN A 100 -0.69 5.43 8.53
C ASN A 100 0.62 6.00 7.98
N THR A 101 1.43 5.14 7.41
CA THR A 101 2.73 5.47 6.81
C THR A 101 2.64 6.72 5.92
N PRO A 102 3.45 7.76 6.17
CA PRO A 102 3.33 9.07 5.54
C PRO A 102 3.27 9.05 4.01
N TRP A 103 4.15 8.29 3.36
CA TRP A 103 4.18 8.24 1.90
C TRP A 103 2.91 7.63 1.31
N VAL A 104 2.31 6.63 1.98
CA VAL A 104 1.05 6.00 1.53
C VAL A 104 -0.11 6.98 1.72
N MET A 105 -0.19 7.68 2.85
CA MET A 105 -1.23 8.68 3.08
C MET A 105 -1.15 9.80 2.05
N SER A 106 0.05 10.32 1.77
CA SER A 106 0.28 11.29 0.72
C SER A 106 -0.14 10.76 -0.67
N ALA A 107 0.23 9.53 -1.00
CA ALA A 107 -0.14 8.91 -2.27
C ALA A 107 -1.66 8.71 -2.40
N ILE A 108 -2.34 8.30 -1.34
CA ILE A 108 -3.80 8.14 -1.31
C ILE A 108 -4.51 9.49 -1.49
N SER A 109 -4.01 10.56 -0.88
CA SER A 109 -4.62 11.90 -1.03
C SER A 109 -4.65 12.41 -2.47
N MET A 110 -3.81 11.85 -3.33
CA MET A 110 -3.74 12.18 -4.76
C MET A 110 -4.57 11.25 -5.67
N LEU A 111 -5.27 10.26 -5.12
CA LEU A 111 -6.13 9.37 -5.89
C LEU A 111 -7.39 10.10 -6.38
N ASP A 112 -7.90 9.68 -7.54
CA ASP A 112 -9.23 10.07 -8.02
C ASP A 112 -10.23 8.96 -7.70
N PRO A 113 -11.12 9.14 -6.70
CA PRO A 113 -12.06 8.09 -6.29
C PRO A 113 -13.09 7.71 -7.36
N ARG A 114 -13.20 8.52 -8.43
CA ARG A 114 -14.08 8.25 -9.58
C ARG A 114 -13.47 7.24 -10.55
N LYS A 115 -12.14 7.04 -10.51
CA LYS A 115 -11.43 6.08 -11.35
C LYS A 115 -11.48 4.69 -10.72
N PRO A 116 -12.03 3.68 -11.39
CA PRO A 116 -12.11 2.31 -10.86
C PRO A 116 -10.73 1.73 -10.47
N GLU A 117 -9.68 2.05 -11.22
CA GLU A 117 -8.33 1.59 -10.96
C GLU A 117 -7.67 2.23 -9.73
N ASN A 118 -8.23 3.36 -9.23
CA ASN A 118 -7.81 3.99 -7.98
C ASN A 118 -8.61 3.50 -6.77
N ALA A 119 -9.56 2.59 -6.97
CA ALA A 119 -10.31 2.05 -5.86
C ALA A 119 -9.41 1.23 -4.93
N ILE A 120 -9.63 1.42 -3.63
CA ILE A 120 -8.93 0.70 -2.57
C ILE A 120 -9.83 -0.41 -2.05
N TYR A 121 -9.28 -1.62 -2.00
CA TYR A 121 -9.95 -2.81 -1.51
C TYR A 121 -9.21 -3.40 -0.32
N ALA A 122 -9.95 -4.04 0.58
CA ALA A 122 -9.40 -4.94 1.58
C ALA A 122 -9.98 -6.34 1.41
N THR A 123 -9.15 -7.36 1.64
CA THR A 123 -9.62 -8.76 1.63
C THR A 123 -10.66 -9.00 2.71
N SER A 124 -11.65 -9.85 2.40
CA SER A 124 -12.73 -10.23 3.30
C SER A 124 -12.79 -11.74 3.48
N TRP A 125 -13.24 -12.19 4.65
CA TRP A 125 -13.55 -13.61 4.90
C TRP A 125 -14.94 -14.01 4.39
N LYS A 126 -15.78 -13.03 4.13
CA LYS A 126 -17.16 -13.24 3.67
C LYS A 126 -17.26 -12.80 2.21
N LYS A 127 -18.03 -13.54 1.44
CA LYS A 127 -18.58 -13.04 0.18
C LYS A 127 -19.73 -12.11 0.54
N GLU A 128 -19.46 -10.83 0.71
CA GLU A 128 -20.48 -9.83 1.00
C GLU A 128 -20.90 -9.14 -0.30
N GLY A 129 -22.22 -8.89 -0.43
CA GLY A 129 -22.78 -8.05 -1.47
C GLY A 129 -22.63 -8.57 -2.89
N ALA A 130 -22.48 -7.67 -3.84
CA ALA A 130 -22.49 -7.90 -5.28
C ALA A 130 -21.24 -8.61 -5.86
N GLY A 131 -20.50 -9.37 -5.05
CA GLY A 131 -19.37 -10.17 -5.52
C GLY A 131 -18.11 -9.37 -5.79
N GLU A 132 -17.81 -8.37 -4.97
CA GLU A 132 -16.53 -7.69 -5.06
C GLU A 132 -15.38 -8.64 -4.70
N PHE A 133 -14.27 -8.49 -5.39
CA PHE A 133 -13.08 -9.29 -5.23
C PHE A 133 -11.84 -8.39 -5.05
N PHE A 134 -10.84 -8.90 -4.35
CA PHE A 134 -9.56 -8.23 -4.24
C PHE A 134 -8.85 -8.30 -5.59
N PRO A 135 -8.50 -7.16 -6.18
CA PRO A 135 -7.91 -7.14 -7.51
C PRO A 135 -6.45 -7.62 -7.48
N LEU A 136 -6.21 -8.82 -7.99
CA LEU A 136 -4.89 -9.41 -8.10
C LEU A 136 -4.17 -8.82 -9.30
N ILE A 137 -3.35 -7.78 -9.11
CA ILE A 137 -2.72 -7.03 -10.22
C ILE A 137 -1.93 -7.92 -11.19
N TRP A 138 -1.35 -9.02 -10.71
CA TRP A 138 -0.60 -9.98 -11.54
C TRP A 138 -1.50 -10.83 -12.44
N GLU A 139 -2.81 -10.83 -12.23
CA GLU A 139 -3.82 -11.47 -13.08
C GLU A 139 -4.52 -10.45 -14.01
N ALA A 140 -4.22 -9.17 -13.85
CA ALA A 140 -4.83 -8.12 -14.66
C ALA A 140 -4.35 -8.20 -16.11
N ARG A 141 -5.30 -7.95 -17.03
CA ARG A 141 -5.05 -7.82 -18.47
C ARG A 141 -5.48 -6.42 -18.91
N TYR A 142 -4.69 -5.78 -19.76
CA TYR A 142 -5.06 -4.50 -20.33
C TYR A 142 -6.01 -4.71 -21.51
N ASP A 143 -7.20 -4.13 -21.46
CA ASP A 143 -8.18 -4.13 -22.54
C ASP A 143 -7.99 -2.84 -23.36
N GLU A 144 -7.46 -2.96 -24.57
CA GLU A 144 -7.19 -1.84 -25.47
C GLU A 144 -8.46 -1.07 -25.86
N LYS A 145 -9.60 -1.77 -26.03
CA LYS A 145 -10.86 -1.13 -26.42
C LYS A 145 -11.45 -0.30 -25.29
N ARG A 146 -11.36 -0.79 -24.06
CA ARG A 146 -11.86 -0.10 -22.86
C ARG A 146 -10.81 0.84 -22.26
N ARG A 147 -9.55 0.74 -22.69
CA ARG A 147 -8.41 1.45 -22.14
C ARG A 147 -8.31 1.32 -20.61
N ALA A 148 -8.57 0.11 -20.12
CA ALA A 148 -8.66 -0.18 -18.69
C ALA A 148 -8.09 -1.56 -18.36
N LEU A 149 -7.71 -1.74 -17.09
CA LEU A 149 -7.38 -3.06 -16.56
C LEU A 149 -8.65 -3.88 -16.38
N THR A 150 -8.59 -5.13 -16.82
CA THR A 150 -9.66 -6.11 -16.65
C THR A 150 -9.15 -7.34 -15.91
N PHE A 151 -10.04 -8.03 -15.25
CA PHE A 151 -9.74 -9.24 -14.48
C PHE A 151 -10.56 -10.40 -15.01
N PRO A 152 -9.93 -11.47 -15.49
CA PRO A 152 -10.64 -12.64 -15.94
C PRO A 152 -11.42 -13.28 -14.77
N PRO A 153 -12.57 -13.96 -15.05
CA PRO A 153 -13.40 -14.54 -13.98
C PRO A 153 -12.64 -15.45 -13.02
N GLU A 154 -11.69 -16.21 -13.53
CA GLU A 154 -10.85 -17.14 -12.77
C GLU A 154 -9.93 -16.45 -11.75
N SER A 155 -9.63 -15.17 -11.93
CA SER A 155 -8.83 -14.38 -10.98
C SER A 155 -9.63 -13.76 -9.82
N ARG A 156 -10.96 -13.82 -9.90
CA ARG A 156 -11.89 -13.23 -8.92
C ARG A 156 -12.13 -14.17 -7.74
N THR A 157 -11.06 -14.65 -7.13
CA THR A 157 -11.09 -15.73 -6.12
C THR A 157 -11.07 -15.24 -4.67
N VAL A 158 -10.55 -14.04 -4.44
CA VAL A 158 -10.40 -13.48 -3.08
C VAL A 158 -11.52 -12.49 -2.82
N PRO A 159 -12.47 -12.78 -1.91
CA PRO A 159 -13.51 -11.83 -1.54
C PRO A 159 -12.93 -10.53 -0.99
N ALA A 160 -13.56 -9.41 -1.29
CA ALA A 160 -13.11 -8.10 -0.84
C ALA A 160 -14.26 -7.18 -0.47
N VAL A 161 -13.90 -6.12 0.24
CA VAL A 161 -14.75 -4.95 0.49
C VAL A 161 -14.05 -3.73 -0.05
N ARG A 162 -14.80 -2.86 -0.71
CA ARG A 162 -14.30 -1.56 -1.15
C ARG A 162 -14.24 -0.61 0.05
N ILE A 163 -13.09 -0.01 0.25
CA ILE A 163 -12.79 0.86 1.40
C ILE A 163 -12.22 2.22 0.98
N THR A 164 -12.41 2.60 -0.28
CA THR A 164 -11.89 3.82 -0.88
C THR A 164 -12.25 5.05 -0.05
N ASP A 165 -13.53 5.26 0.26
CA ASP A 165 -14.01 6.46 0.93
C ASP A 165 -13.40 6.63 2.33
N ARG A 166 -13.24 5.53 3.06
CA ARG A 166 -12.58 5.53 4.36
C ARG A 166 -11.12 5.98 4.26
N TYR A 167 -10.39 5.48 3.27
CA TYR A 167 -9.00 5.86 3.05
C TYR A 167 -8.85 7.29 2.52
N MET A 168 -9.75 7.73 1.65
CA MET A 168 -9.75 9.11 1.18
C MET A 168 -9.95 10.08 2.34
N LYS A 169 -10.89 9.77 3.23
CA LYS A 169 -11.08 10.57 4.46
C LYS A 169 -9.85 10.53 5.35
N LEU A 170 -9.30 9.35 5.64
CA LEU A 170 -8.11 9.19 6.48
C LEU A 170 -6.92 9.99 5.93
N ALA A 171 -6.67 9.91 4.63
CA ALA A 171 -5.59 10.63 3.96
C ALA A 171 -5.82 12.15 3.97
N SER A 172 -7.05 12.60 3.77
CA SER A 172 -7.42 14.02 3.87
C SER A 172 -7.17 14.57 5.28
N ASP A 173 -7.63 13.84 6.31
CA ASP A 173 -7.41 14.22 7.71
C ASP A 173 -5.91 14.23 8.05
N TRP A 174 -5.15 13.26 7.54
CA TRP A 174 -3.71 13.19 7.72
C TRP A 174 -2.99 14.39 7.08
N VAL A 175 -3.31 14.72 5.82
CA VAL A 175 -2.75 15.89 5.12
C VAL A 175 -3.07 17.17 5.87
N ALA A 176 -4.31 17.34 6.32
CA ALA A 176 -4.73 18.53 7.06
C ALA A 176 -3.98 18.72 8.40
N ALA A 177 -3.48 17.62 8.98
CA ALA A 177 -2.71 17.65 10.22
C ALA A 177 -1.20 17.94 10.00
N GLN A 178 -0.70 17.98 8.74
CA GLN A 178 0.69 18.23 8.43
C GLN A 178 0.91 19.73 8.11
N PRO A 179 1.68 20.47 8.91
CA PRO A 179 1.91 21.91 8.67
C PRO A 179 2.52 22.22 7.30
N GLU A 180 3.35 21.32 6.80
CA GLU A 180 4.03 21.46 5.50
C GLU A 180 3.10 21.30 4.28
N TYR A 181 1.93 20.70 4.47
CA TYR A 181 0.90 20.53 3.41
C TYR A 181 -0.20 21.58 3.47
N LEU A 182 -0.07 22.63 4.30
CA LEU A 182 -1.06 23.69 4.37
C LEU A 182 -1.17 24.46 3.05
N PRO A 183 -2.36 24.97 2.70
CA PRO A 183 -2.54 25.82 1.52
C PRO A 183 -1.55 26.98 1.55
N GLY A 184 -0.80 27.17 0.47
CA GLY A 184 0.22 28.20 0.36
C GLY A 184 1.64 27.74 0.68
N SER A 185 1.87 26.47 1.00
CA SER A 185 3.21 25.88 1.07
C SER A 185 3.95 26.09 -0.26
N ARG A 186 5.19 26.56 -0.19
CA ARG A 186 6.02 26.81 -1.38
C ARG A 186 6.91 25.61 -1.66
N LEU A 187 6.79 25.04 -2.85
CA LEU A 187 7.76 24.10 -3.37
C LEU A 187 8.96 24.87 -3.95
N MET A 188 10.15 24.65 -3.38
CA MET A 188 11.39 25.18 -3.93
C MET A 188 12.08 24.10 -4.75
N LEU A 189 12.17 24.30 -6.06
CA LEU A 189 12.90 23.42 -6.97
C LEU A 189 14.28 24.02 -7.25
N ASP A 190 15.35 23.29 -6.87
CA ASP A 190 16.72 23.65 -7.25
C ASP A 190 17.18 22.73 -8.38
N ILE A 191 17.01 23.20 -9.61
CA ILE A 191 17.35 22.45 -10.83
C ILE A 191 18.71 22.88 -11.33
N ARG A 192 19.60 21.91 -11.54
CA ARG A 192 21.00 22.11 -11.96
C ARG A 192 21.35 21.24 -13.14
N ASP A 193 22.33 21.71 -13.95
CA ASP A 193 22.84 21.02 -15.16
C ASP A 193 23.98 20.02 -14.87
N GLY A 194 24.16 19.61 -13.62
CA GLY A 194 25.27 18.73 -13.20
C GLY A 194 24.82 17.60 -12.29
N LYS A 195 25.78 16.80 -11.85
CA LYS A 195 25.58 15.73 -10.87
C LYS A 195 25.11 16.30 -9.53
N GLU A 196 24.46 15.47 -8.72
CA GLU A 196 23.88 15.82 -7.42
C GLU A 196 24.84 16.66 -6.57
N GLY A 197 24.37 17.81 -6.11
CA GLY A 197 25.14 18.77 -5.32
C GLY A 197 26.11 19.67 -6.10
N SER A 198 26.27 19.48 -7.41
CA SER A 198 27.13 20.29 -8.28
C SER A 198 26.37 20.78 -9.52
N GLY A 199 26.94 21.72 -10.23
CA GLY A 199 26.35 22.27 -11.45
C GLY A 199 25.71 23.66 -11.27
N ARG A 200 25.47 24.32 -12.40
CA ARG A 200 24.89 25.65 -12.48
C ARG A 200 23.37 25.56 -12.36
N ARG A 201 22.76 26.46 -11.61
CA ARG A 201 21.30 26.57 -11.55
C ARG A 201 20.73 26.93 -12.91
N LEU A 202 19.72 26.18 -13.32
CA LEU A 202 18.97 26.44 -14.55
C LEU A 202 17.72 27.25 -14.25
N PRO A 203 17.40 28.29 -15.06
CA PRO A 203 16.13 29.00 -14.95
C PRO A 203 15.00 28.06 -15.39
N LEU A 204 14.00 27.88 -14.54
CA LEU A 204 12.80 27.14 -14.85
C LEU A 204 11.65 28.12 -15.11
N ARG A 205 10.98 27.97 -16.25
CA ARG A 205 9.70 28.64 -16.52
C ARG A 205 8.59 27.62 -16.35
N VAL A 206 7.78 27.79 -15.32
CA VAL A 206 6.55 27.02 -15.14
C VAL A 206 5.48 27.65 -16.01
N VAL A 207 4.91 26.88 -16.94
CA VAL A 207 3.84 27.31 -17.86
C VAL A 207 2.52 26.72 -17.37
#